data_5d6ed8fb0460bdb541bb23f2f2d63547
#
_entry.id   5d6ed8fb0460bdb541bb23f2f2d63547
#
_cell.length_a   1.000
_cell.length_b   1.000
_cell.length_c   1.000
_cell.angle_alpha   90.00
_cell.angle_beta   90.00
_cell.angle_gamma   90.00
#
_symmetry.space_group_name_H-M   'P 1'
#
loop_
_entity.id
_entity.type
_entity.pdbx_description
1 polymer ?
#
loop_
_entity_poly.entity_id
_entity_poly.type
_entity_poly.pdbx_seq_one_letter_code
_entity_poly.pdbx_strand_id
1 'polypeptide(L)'
;QYTDSYNENIISFVNNVKTSDGGTHEVGFKTGITKAFNDYAKSNGILKAKSANFEGSDVREGLTAVINLKIPENLLQFEGQTKGKLGTPEARPVVESIVYESIKYYLEENKENALKIIEKMSKSKVAREAARKAREEARNGKTKKSEAQRLSGKLTPAQTRNPKKNELFIVEGNSAGGTAKKSRDRKFQAILPLRGKILNTEKTSGPEIFKNEEISTMINCIGAGYGQDFDVKDINYDKVIIMTDADDDGMHIRMLVLTF
;
A
#
# COMPACT_ATOMS: atom_id res chain seq x y z
N GLN A 1 13.27 15.88 5.04
CA GLN A 1 12.43 16.71 4.17
C GLN A 1 11.10 16.03 3.94
N TYR A 2 10.00 16.81 3.96
CA TYR A 2 8.70 16.35 3.50
C TYR A 2 8.40 16.93 2.13
N THR A 3 7.78 16.15 1.28
CA THR A 3 7.35 16.52 -0.08
C THR A 3 5.87 16.19 -0.26
N ASP A 4 5.27 16.63 -1.35
CA ASP A 4 3.87 16.30 -1.68
C ASP A 4 3.68 14.86 -2.20
N SER A 5 4.76 14.09 -2.33
CA SER A 5 4.68 12.68 -2.71
C SER A 5 4.02 11.83 -1.63
N TYR A 6 3.59 10.64 -2.02
CA TYR A 6 3.00 9.64 -1.11
C TYR A 6 4.02 8.61 -0.62
N ASN A 7 5.19 8.55 -1.26
CA ASN A 7 6.20 7.53 -0.99
C ASN A 7 7.14 7.94 0.15
N GLU A 8 7.50 6.98 0.98
CA GLU A 8 8.58 7.05 1.96
C GLU A 8 9.91 6.75 1.25
N ASN A 9 10.92 7.59 1.45
CA ASN A 9 12.27 7.37 0.94
C ASN A 9 13.27 7.55 2.07
N ILE A 10 13.76 6.45 2.64
CA ILE A 10 14.78 6.43 3.71
C ILE A 10 16.02 5.78 3.16
N ILE A 11 17.13 6.50 3.20
CA ILE A 11 18.45 6.02 2.82
C ILE A 11 19.31 5.99 4.09
N SER A 12 19.85 4.83 4.44
CA SER A 12 20.61 4.67 5.67
C SER A 12 22.01 4.14 5.44
N PHE A 13 22.92 4.62 6.29
CA PHE A 13 24.33 4.24 6.35
C PHE A 13 24.76 4.00 7.78
N VAL A 14 25.64 3.03 7.98
CA VAL A 14 26.32 2.76 9.25
C VAL A 14 27.80 2.62 8.97
N ASN A 15 28.63 3.44 9.62
CA ASN A 15 30.09 3.49 9.38
C ASN A 15 30.43 3.57 7.88
N ASN A 16 29.71 4.43 7.14
CA ASN A 16 29.82 4.64 5.69
C ASN A 16 29.40 3.44 4.81
N VAL A 17 28.90 2.36 5.41
CA VAL A 17 28.30 1.23 4.66
C VAL A 17 26.81 1.48 4.49
N LYS A 18 26.31 1.41 3.25
CA LYS A 18 24.89 1.54 2.95
C LYS A 18 24.12 0.32 3.46
N THR A 19 23.10 0.56 4.27
CA THR A 19 22.22 -0.48 4.82
C THR A 19 20.92 -0.56 4.00
N SER A 20 20.99 -1.21 2.84
CA SER A 20 19.86 -1.30 1.89
C SER A 20 18.66 -2.06 2.45
N ASP A 21 18.88 -2.97 3.40
CA ASP A 21 17.86 -3.78 4.06
C ASP A 21 17.46 -3.20 5.43
N GLY A 22 17.91 -1.96 5.71
CA GLY A 22 17.62 -1.24 6.95
C GLY A 22 18.32 -1.79 8.17
N GLY A 23 17.58 -1.91 9.28
CA GLY A 23 18.08 -2.45 10.54
C GLY A 23 17.55 -1.72 11.76
N THR A 24 18.15 -2.00 12.93
CA THR A 24 17.73 -1.49 14.24
C THR A 24 17.72 0.04 14.31
N HIS A 25 18.65 0.71 13.64
CA HIS A 25 18.73 2.17 13.56
C HIS A 25 17.57 2.80 12.80
N GLU A 26 17.12 2.19 11.68
CA GLU A 26 15.93 2.66 10.97
C GLU A 26 14.67 2.44 11.78
N VAL A 27 14.56 1.33 12.49
CA VAL A 27 13.44 1.08 13.40
C VAL A 27 13.42 2.16 14.49
N GLY A 28 14.56 2.49 15.08
CA GLY A 28 14.70 3.57 16.05
C GLY A 28 14.25 4.93 15.47
N PHE A 29 14.72 5.27 14.29
CA PHE A 29 14.32 6.49 13.58
C PHE A 29 12.79 6.55 13.34
N LYS A 30 12.21 5.49 12.78
CA LYS A 30 10.77 5.41 12.48
C LYS A 30 9.93 5.50 13.75
N THR A 31 10.38 4.92 14.85
CA THR A 31 9.70 5.01 16.15
C THR A 31 9.82 6.41 16.75
N GLY A 32 11.03 6.96 16.79
CA GLY A 32 11.31 8.28 17.36
C GLY A 32 10.54 9.41 16.69
N ILE A 33 10.57 9.46 15.35
CA ILE A 33 9.83 10.48 14.59
C ILE A 33 8.32 10.34 14.78
N THR A 34 7.79 9.11 14.77
CA THR A 34 6.35 8.87 14.97
C THR A 34 5.89 9.32 16.35
N LYS A 35 6.67 9.04 17.37
CA LYS A 35 6.41 9.46 18.76
C LYS A 35 6.43 10.98 18.89
N ALA A 36 7.48 11.65 18.37
CA ALA A 36 7.64 13.09 18.47
C ALA A 36 6.44 13.85 17.86
N PHE A 37 6.00 13.47 16.66
CA PHE A 37 4.84 14.11 16.03
C PHE A 37 3.54 13.85 16.76
N ASN A 38 3.33 12.66 17.30
CA ASN A 38 2.14 12.34 18.09
C ASN A 38 2.09 13.16 19.40
N ASP A 39 3.20 13.24 20.10
CA ASP A 39 3.28 13.98 21.36
C ASP A 39 3.09 15.48 21.11
N TYR A 40 3.72 16.02 20.08
CA TYR A 40 3.54 17.43 19.69
C TYR A 40 2.10 17.73 19.30
N ALA A 41 1.47 16.88 18.48
CA ALA A 41 0.09 17.09 18.04
C ALA A 41 -0.91 17.01 19.21
N LYS A 42 -0.66 16.19 20.23
CA LYS A 42 -1.45 16.11 21.45
C LYS A 42 -1.24 17.33 22.34
N SER A 43 0.02 17.72 22.58
CA SER A 43 0.36 18.86 23.43
C SER A 43 -0.22 20.18 22.92
N ASN A 44 -0.32 20.32 21.58
CA ASN A 44 -0.88 21.50 20.95
C ASN A 44 -2.39 21.38 20.64
N GLY A 45 -3.07 20.33 21.13
CA GLY A 45 -4.51 20.13 20.97
C GLY A 45 -4.98 19.83 19.53
N ILE A 46 -4.06 19.54 18.61
CA ILE A 46 -4.37 19.17 17.22
C ILE A 46 -5.01 17.78 17.18
N LEU A 47 -4.48 16.85 17.97
CA LEU A 47 -5.09 15.57 18.25
C LEU A 47 -5.82 15.60 19.61
N LYS A 48 -7.11 15.32 19.60
CA LYS A 48 -7.88 15.19 20.85
C LYS A 48 -7.32 14.01 21.66
N ALA A 49 -7.33 14.12 22.98
CA ALA A 49 -6.80 13.08 23.88
C ALA A 49 -7.38 11.67 23.64
N LYS A 50 -8.65 11.58 23.20
CA LYS A 50 -9.35 10.33 22.86
C LYS A 50 -9.21 9.91 21.39
N SER A 51 -8.58 10.72 20.55
CA SER A 51 -8.37 10.37 19.13
C SER A 51 -7.23 9.36 18.99
N ALA A 52 -7.37 8.46 18.02
CA ALA A 52 -6.27 7.57 17.65
C ALA A 52 -5.05 8.37 17.21
N ASN A 53 -3.86 7.89 17.55
CA ASN A 53 -2.59 8.46 17.12
C ASN A 53 -2.43 8.39 15.59
N PHE A 54 -1.50 9.18 15.06
CA PHE A 54 -0.95 8.93 13.74
C PHE A 54 -0.19 7.60 13.76
N GLU A 55 -0.41 6.79 12.74
CA GLU A 55 0.41 5.59 12.53
C GLU A 55 1.75 5.97 11.86
N GLY A 56 2.70 5.06 11.91
CA GLY A 56 4.00 5.28 11.29
C GLY A 56 3.89 5.61 9.79
N SER A 57 2.95 4.99 9.08
CA SER A 57 2.67 5.29 7.67
C SER A 57 2.19 6.71 7.44
N ASP A 58 1.31 7.22 8.32
CA ASP A 58 0.79 8.59 8.22
C ASP A 58 1.92 9.62 8.40
N VAL A 59 2.83 9.35 9.36
CA VAL A 59 3.96 10.23 9.69
C VAL A 59 5.03 10.23 8.60
N ARG A 60 5.24 9.10 7.94
CA ARG A 60 6.31 8.96 6.94
C ARG A 60 5.87 9.14 5.50
N GLU A 61 4.60 9.42 5.25
CA GLU A 61 4.10 9.73 3.92
C GLU A 61 4.79 11.00 3.36
N GLY A 62 5.46 10.85 2.22
CA GLY A 62 6.23 11.91 1.56
C GLY A 62 7.52 12.29 2.29
N LEU A 63 7.96 11.50 3.27
CA LEU A 63 9.23 11.71 3.97
C LEU A 63 10.40 11.22 3.12
N THR A 64 11.37 12.09 2.90
CA THR A 64 12.72 11.72 2.46
C THR A 64 13.70 11.98 3.59
N ALA A 65 14.42 10.95 4.02
CA ALA A 65 15.40 11.02 5.10
C ALA A 65 16.71 10.31 4.73
N VAL A 66 17.82 10.85 5.22
CA VAL A 66 19.13 10.20 5.18
C VAL A 66 19.57 9.98 6.63
N ILE A 67 19.86 8.73 6.97
CA ILE A 67 20.36 8.34 8.28
C ILE A 67 21.82 7.95 8.11
N ASN A 68 22.72 8.61 8.83
CA ASN A 68 24.14 8.25 8.86
C ASN A 68 24.56 8.06 10.32
N LEU A 69 24.80 6.81 10.69
CA LEU A 69 25.15 6.43 12.05
C LEU A 69 26.61 5.97 12.12
N LYS A 70 27.30 6.38 13.18
CA LYS A 70 28.64 5.85 13.52
C LYS A 70 28.53 5.04 14.81
N ILE A 71 28.98 3.80 14.76
CA ILE A 71 28.98 2.85 15.86
C ILE A 71 30.43 2.39 16.09
N PRO A 72 30.91 2.30 17.36
CA PRO A 72 32.17 1.66 17.67
C PRO A 72 32.24 0.24 17.13
N GLU A 73 33.40 -0.18 16.62
CA GLU A 73 33.55 -1.50 15.97
C GLU A 73 33.20 -2.66 16.88
N ASN A 74 33.50 -2.54 18.19
CA ASN A 74 33.19 -3.57 19.19
C ASN A 74 31.67 -3.79 19.40
N LEU A 75 30.82 -2.84 18.99
CA LEU A 75 29.36 -2.94 19.09
C LEU A 75 28.71 -3.17 17.71
N LEU A 76 29.50 -3.13 16.62
CA LEU A 76 29.00 -3.18 15.28
C LEU A 76 28.65 -4.62 14.88
N GLN A 77 27.36 -4.87 14.64
CA GLN A 77 26.85 -6.15 14.19
C GLN A 77 25.99 -5.94 12.94
N PHE A 78 26.43 -6.52 11.82
CA PHE A 78 25.64 -6.57 10.61
C PHE A 78 25.02 -7.97 10.43
N GLU A 79 23.83 -8.01 9.86
CA GLU A 79 23.22 -9.25 9.40
C GLU A 79 23.59 -9.49 7.94
N GLY A 80 23.99 -10.74 7.65
CA GLY A 80 24.37 -11.18 6.30
C GLY A 80 25.76 -10.74 5.81
N GLN A 81 26.23 -11.41 4.78
CA GLN A 81 27.56 -11.18 4.20
C GLN A 81 27.69 -9.81 3.50
N THR A 82 26.60 -9.29 2.97
CA THR A 82 26.54 -8.01 2.26
C THR A 82 26.51 -6.79 3.15
N LYS A 83 26.40 -6.98 4.50
CA LYS A 83 26.26 -5.90 5.50
C LYS A 83 25.08 -4.96 5.22
N GLY A 84 24.06 -5.45 4.50
CA GLY A 84 22.89 -4.67 4.09
C GLY A 84 21.97 -4.28 5.24
N LYS A 85 22.05 -4.98 6.39
CA LYS A 85 21.17 -4.76 7.54
C LYS A 85 21.98 -4.65 8.84
N LEU A 86 21.66 -3.61 9.65
CA LEU A 86 22.24 -3.48 10.98
C LEU A 86 21.46 -4.30 12.00
N GLY A 87 22.18 -5.20 12.70
CA GLY A 87 21.63 -6.05 13.75
C GLY A 87 21.84 -5.51 15.18
N THR A 88 22.79 -4.56 15.40
CA THR A 88 23.13 -4.02 16.73
C THR A 88 21.89 -3.58 17.52
N PRO A 89 21.49 -4.26 18.62
CA PRO A 89 20.24 -3.95 19.32
C PRO A 89 20.24 -2.58 19.98
N GLU A 90 21.39 -2.14 20.48
CA GLU A 90 21.56 -0.88 21.20
C GLU A 90 21.35 0.35 20.31
N ALA A 91 21.52 0.20 18.99
CA ALA A 91 21.32 1.29 18.04
C ALA A 91 19.87 1.79 18.02
N ARG A 92 18.89 0.90 18.24
CA ARG A 92 17.48 1.26 18.21
C ARG A 92 17.10 2.29 19.30
N PRO A 93 17.28 2.04 20.61
CA PRO A 93 16.87 3.00 21.63
C PRO A 93 17.65 4.30 21.58
N VAL A 94 18.93 4.26 21.21
CA VAL A 94 19.78 5.46 21.08
C VAL A 94 19.28 6.35 19.95
N VAL A 95 19.06 5.79 18.76
CA VAL A 95 18.54 6.55 17.61
C VAL A 95 17.13 7.04 17.89
N GLU A 96 16.26 6.23 18.49
CA GLU A 96 14.91 6.62 18.89
C GLU A 96 14.92 7.87 19.78
N SER A 97 15.75 7.87 20.83
CA SER A 97 15.84 8.97 21.78
C SER A 97 16.36 10.26 21.12
N ILE A 98 17.46 10.15 20.36
CA ILE A 98 18.07 11.31 19.67
C ILE A 98 17.09 11.92 18.67
N VAL A 99 16.44 11.09 17.87
CA VAL A 99 15.47 11.53 16.86
C VAL A 99 14.24 12.17 17.52
N TYR A 100 13.73 11.54 18.58
CA TYR A 100 12.59 12.06 19.32
C TYR A 100 12.86 13.47 19.87
N GLU A 101 13.97 13.65 20.59
CA GLU A 101 14.33 14.94 21.17
C GLU A 101 14.59 16.01 20.08
N SER A 102 15.37 15.65 19.07
CA SER A 102 15.71 16.60 17.98
C SER A 102 14.48 17.05 17.21
N ILE A 103 13.58 16.14 16.88
CA ILE A 103 12.32 16.49 16.18
C ILE A 103 11.41 17.30 17.09
N LYS A 104 11.33 16.99 18.37
CA LYS A 104 10.55 17.76 19.33
C LYS A 104 11.03 19.22 19.39
N TYR A 105 12.33 19.45 19.53
CA TYR A 105 12.90 20.80 19.49
C TYR A 105 12.61 21.51 18.19
N TYR A 106 12.81 20.85 17.05
CA TYR A 106 12.53 21.42 15.74
C TYR A 106 11.07 21.86 15.60
N LEU A 107 10.12 21.05 16.06
CA LEU A 107 8.69 21.37 15.96
C LEU A 107 8.29 22.54 16.86
N GLU A 108 8.92 22.68 18.03
CA GLU A 108 8.70 23.81 18.94
C GLU A 108 9.24 25.14 18.38
N GLU A 109 10.40 25.09 17.72
CA GLU A 109 11.03 26.26 17.10
C GLU A 109 10.34 26.66 15.77
N ASN A 110 9.83 25.70 15.02
CA ASN A 110 9.31 25.91 13.65
C ASN A 110 7.82 25.63 13.56
N LYS A 111 7.01 26.29 14.38
CA LYS A 111 5.56 26.04 14.51
C LYS A 111 4.79 26.05 13.20
N GLU A 112 5.11 26.99 12.29
CA GLU A 112 4.44 27.10 10.99
C GLU A 112 4.68 25.83 10.13
N ASN A 113 5.93 25.39 10.05
CA ASN A 113 6.28 24.17 9.32
C ASN A 113 5.70 22.91 10.01
N ALA A 114 5.72 22.89 11.34
CA ALA A 114 5.10 21.80 12.11
C ALA A 114 3.62 21.65 11.78
N LEU A 115 2.87 22.74 11.71
CA LEU A 115 1.45 22.73 11.37
C LEU A 115 1.20 22.21 9.95
N LYS A 116 1.99 22.66 8.95
CA LYS A 116 1.89 22.19 7.57
C LYS A 116 2.13 20.68 7.45
N ILE A 117 3.15 20.18 8.14
CA ILE A 117 3.49 18.76 8.16
C ILE A 117 2.38 17.94 8.82
N ILE A 118 1.87 18.40 9.98
CA ILE A 118 0.80 17.71 10.71
C ILE A 118 -0.52 17.74 9.93
N GLU A 119 -0.80 18.82 9.20
CA GLU A 119 -1.96 18.85 8.30
C GLU A 119 -1.89 17.77 7.23
N LYS A 120 -0.71 17.58 6.62
CA LYS A 120 -0.47 16.48 5.68
C LYS A 120 -0.70 15.11 6.34
N MET A 121 -0.11 14.89 7.53
CA MET A 121 -0.31 13.65 8.28
C MET A 121 -1.78 13.40 8.62
N SER A 122 -2.53 14.45 8.94
CA SER A 122 -3.97 14.36 9.21
C SER A 122 -4.75 13.94 7.97
N LYS A 123 -4.39 14.45 6.79
CA LYS A 123 -4.97 14.03 5.50
C LYS A 123 -4.67 12.57 5.20
N SER A 124 -3.41 12.14 5.41
CA SER A 124 -2.99 10.74 5.26
C SER A 124 -3.77 9.81 6.18
N LYS A 125 -3.88 10.16 7.47
CA LYS A 125 -4.66 9.40 8.45
C LYS A 125 -6.12 9.25 8.03
N VAL A 126 -6.78 10.35 7.62
CA VAL A 126 -8.19 10.31 7.16
C VAL A 126 -8.33 9.40 5.94
N ALA A 127 -7.41 9.51 4.98
CA ALA A 127 -7.39 8.65 3.79
C ALA A 127 -7.23 7.17 4.16
N ARG A 128 -6.29 6.84 5.05
CA ARG A 128 -6.07 5.48 5.54
C ARG A 128 -7.29 4.91 6.28
N GLU A 129 -7.87 5.71 7.19
CA GLU A 129 -9.07 5.29 7.93
C GLU A 129 -10.27 5.08 7.00
N ALA A 130 -10.46 5.96 6.00
CA ALA A 130 -11.50 5.80 5.00
C ALA A 130 -11.29 4.53 4.16
N ALA A 131 -10.05 4.27 3.73
CA ALA A 131 -9.70 3.05 3.01
C ALA A 131 -9.93 1.80 3.86
N ARG A 132 -9.53 1.81 5.15
CA ARG A 132 -9.79 0.71 6.08
C ARG A 132 -11.30 0.47 6.24
N LYS A 133 -12.08 1.54 6.48
CA LYS A 133 -13.53 1.45 6.62
C LYS A 133 -14.20 0.89 5.37
N ALA A 134 -13.79 1.36 4.19
CA ALA A 134 -14.30 0.83 2.92
C ALA A 134 -13.99 -0.67 2.75
N ARG A 135 -12.78 -1.11 3.16
CA ARG A 135 -12.40 -2.53 3.15
C ARG A 135 -13.20 -3.35 4.15
N GLU A 136 -13.39 -2.84 5.38
CA GLU A 136 -14.22 -3.49 6.41
C GLU A 136 -15.67 -3.59 5.95
N GLU A 137 -16.22 -2.55 5.34
CA GLU A 137 -17.55 -2.55 4.74
C GLU A 137 -17.66 -3.54 3.59
N ALA A 138 -16.64 -3.63 2.73
CA ALA A 138 -16.56 -4.63 1.67
C ALA A 138 -16.47 -6.05 2.22
N ARG A 139 -15.75 -6.25 3.34
CA ARG A 139 -15.66 -7.54 4.04
C ARG A 139 -16.93 -7.89 4.83
N ASN A 140 -17.49 -6.91 5.55
CA ASN A 140 -18.69 -7.09 6.38
C ASN A 140 -19.99 -6.99 5.57
N GLY A 141 -19.98 -6.28 4.44
CA GLY A 141 -21.04 -6.25 3.44
C GLY A 141 -21.21 -7.56 2.67
N LYS A 142 -20.53 -8.61 3.11
CA LYS A 142 -20.66 -10.01 2.67
C LYS A 142 -22.00 -10.66 3.10
N THR A 143 -23.08 -9.94 2.99
CA THR A 143 -24.31 -10.67 2.63
C THR A 143 -24.15 -11.05 1.17
N LYS A 144 -24.00 -12.36 0.91
CA LYS A 144 -23.82 -13.01 -0.40
C LYS A 144 -24.70 -12.47 -1.55
N LYS A 145 -25.68 -11.64 -1.26
CA LYS A 145 -26.57 -10.97 -2.22
C LYS A 145 -25.99 -9.71 -2.86
N SER A 146 -25.18 -8.91 -2.16
CA SER A 146 -24.66 -7.65 -2.72
C SER A 146 -23.43 -7.85 -3.60
N GLU A 147 -22.59 -8.85 -3.32
CA GLU A 147 -21.45 -9.23 -4.17
C GLU A 147 -21.93 -9.88 -5.48
N ALA A 148 -22.87 -10.81 -5.39
CA ALA A 148 -23.52 -11.39 -6.58
C ALA A 148 -24.16 -10.33 -7.46
N GLN A 149 -24.70 -9.25 -6.89
CA GLN A 149 -25.40 -8.20 -7.61
C GLN A 149 -24.44 -7.17 -8.27
N ARG A 150 -23.28 -6.87 -7.65
CA ARG A 150 -22.23 -6.03 -8.24
C ARG A 150 -21.38 -6.76 -9.28
N LEU A 151 -21.12 -8.04 -9.09
CA LEU A 151 -20.40 -8.89 -10.03
C LEU A 151 -21.29 -9.43 -11.15
N SER A 152 -22.62 -9.53 -10.93
CA SER A 152 -23.57 -10.16 -11.86
C SER A 152 -23.72 -9.45 -13.21
N GLY A 153 -23.24 -8.19 -13.34
CA GLY A 153 -23.30 -7.44 -14.60
C GLY A 153 -22.08 -7.63 -15.51
N LYS A 154 -20.90 -7.85 -14.94
CA LYS A 154 -19.63 -7.86 -15.69
C LYS A 154 -18.95 -9.22 -15.72
N LEU A 155 -18.77 -9.86 -14.58
CA LEU A 155 -18.13 -11.18 -14.49
C LEU A 155 -19.06 -12.29 -15.02
N THR A 156 -18.53 -13.11 -15.90
CA THR A 156 -19.15 -14.40 -16.27
C THR A 156 -18.38 -15.51 -15.54
N PRO A 157 -18.90 -16.04 -14.42
CA PRO A 157 -18.15 -16.94 -13.57
C PRO A 157 -17.98 -18.35 -14.16
N ALA A 158 -16.97 -19.07 -13.68
CA ALA A 158 -16.86 -20.50 -13.91
C ALA A 158 -17.90 -21.28 -13.07
N GLN A 159 -18.20 -22.50 -13.48
CA GLN A 159 -19.13 -23.37 -12.76
C GLN A 159 -18.47 -23.98 -11.51
N THR A 160 -17.19 -24.36 -11.60
CA THR A 160 -16.46 -24.87 -10.44
C THR A 160 -16.16 -23.78 -9.44
N ARG A 161 -16.19 -24.13 -8.16
CA ARG A 161 -15.80 -23.24 -7.06
C ARG A 161 -14.39 -23.56 -6.53
N ASN A 162 -13.64 -24.45 -7.22
CA ASN A 162 -12.29 -24.79 -6.81
C ASN A 162 -11.28 -23.78 -7.39
N PRO A 163 -10.67 -22.91 -6.55
CA PRO A 163 -9.72 -21.91 -7.01
C PRO A 163 -8.55 -22.47 -7.81
N LYS A 164 -8.05 -23.65 -7.42
CA LYS A 164 -6.91 -24.33 -8.06
C LYS A 164 -7.19 -24.85 -9.48
N LYS A 165 -8.43 -24.76 -9.94
CA LYS A 165 -8.84 -25.20 -11.29
C LYS A 165 -9.37 -24.04 -12.12
N ASN A 166 -9.69 -22.90 -11.48
CA ASN A 166 -10.31 -21.78 -12.15
C ASN A 166 -9.27 -20.89 -12.84
N GLU A 167 -9.61 -20.42 -14.03
CA GLU A 167 -8.87 -19.44 -14.80
C GLU A 167 -9.75 -18.20 -15.00
N LEU A 168 -9.17 -17.02 -14.76
CA LEU A 168 -9.83 -15.74 -15.05
C LEU A 168 -9.24 -15.12 -16.31
N PHE A 169 -10.06 -14.91 -17.32
CA PHE A 169 -9.69 -14.17 -18.52
C PHE A 169 -10.18 -12.72 -18.39
N ILE A 170 -9.25 -11.79 -18.32
CA ILE A 170 -9.51 -10.36 -18.38
C ILE A 170 -9.41 -9.96 -19.87
N VAL A 171 -10.52 -9.53 -20.44
CA VAL A 171 -10.62 -9.25 -21.88
C VAL A 171 -10.92 -7.78 -22.14
N GLU A 172 -10.39 -7.24 -23.23
CA GLU A 172 -10.65 -5.87 -23.63
C GLU A 172 -12.02 -5.71 -24.26
N GLY A 173 -12.88 -4.93 -23.59
CA GLY A 173 -14.20 -4.56 -24.09
C GLY A 173 -15.27 -5.65 -24.07
N ASN A 174 -16.49 -5.21 -24.25
CA ASN A 174 -17.66 -6.10 -24.26
C ASN A 174 -17.74 -6.97 -25.52
N SER A 175 -17.18 -6.54 -26.64
CA SER A 175 -17.20 -7.28 -27.91
C SER A 175 -16.36 -8.55 -27.79
N ALA A 176 -15.08 -8.41 -27.41
CA ALA A 176 -14.19 -9.55 -27.15
C ALA A 176 -14.73 -10.41 -26.00
N GLY A 177 -15.27 -9.78 -24.95
CA GLY A 177 -15.95 -10.46 -23.86
C GLY A 177 -17.11 -11.34 -24.31
N GLY A 178 -17.91 -10.89 -25.30
CA GLY A 178 -19.01 -11.66 -25.87
C GLY A 178 -18.54 -12.91 -26.60
N THR A 179 -17.47 -12.80 -27.39
CA THR A 179 -16.85 -13.91 -28.11
C THR A 179 -16.20 -14.89 -27.13
N ALA A 180 -15.40 -14.40 -26.17
CA ALA A 180 -14.77 -15.21 -25.14
C ALA A 180 -15.78 -15.99 -24.30
N LYS A 181 -16.93 -15.38 -23.95
CA LYS A 181 -18.03 -16.04 -23.23
C LYS A 181 -18.60 -17.23 -23.97
N LYS A 182 -18.68 -17.17 -25.31
CA LYS A 182 -19.21 -18.26 -26.15
C LYS A 182 -18.20 -19.39 -26.31
N SER A 183 -16.92 -19.06 -26.42
CA SER A 183 -15.84 -20.02 -26.74
C SER A 183 -15.19 -20.69 -25.52
N ARG A 184 -15.41 -20.14 -24.30
CA ARG A 184 -14.75 -20.64 -23.08
C ARG A 184 -15.19 -22.03 -22.64
N ASP A 185 -14.38 -22.73 -21.90
CA ASP A 185 -14.84 -23.86 -21.09
C ASP A 185 -15.55 -23.32 -19.85
N ARG A 186 -16.88 -23.50 -19.81
CA ARG A 186 -17.72 -23.02 -18.72
C ARG A 186 -17.42 -23.67 -17.38
N LYS A 187 -16.78 -24.84 -17.38
CA LYS A 187 -16.48 -25.56 -16.14
C LYS A 187 -15.50 -24.81 -15.26
N PHE A 188 -14.41 -24.25 -15.83
CA PHE A 188 -13.32 -23.65 -15.07
C PHE A 188 -12.84 -22.27 -15.56
N GLN A 189 -13.35 -21.80 -16.71
CA GLN A 189 -12.97 -20.48 -17.24
C GLN A 189 -14.01 -19.41 -16.93
N ALA A 190 -13.57 -18.33 -16.30
CA ALA A 190 -14.33 -17.11 -16.03
C ALA A 190 -13.88 -15.98 -16.97
N ILE A 191 -14.83 -15.11 -17.38
CA ILE A 191 -14.53 -13.98 -18.26
C ILE A 191 -14.92 -12.67 -17.57
N LEU A 192 -13.98 -11.74 -17.52
CA LEU A 192 -14.16 -10.37 -17.03
C LEU A 192 -13.81 -9.37 -18.15
N PRO A 193 -14.78 -8.75 -18.81
CA PRO A 193 -14.53 -7.68 -19.77
C PRO A 193 -14.21 -6.37 -19.02
N LEU A 194 -13.13 -5.70 -19.42
CA LEU A 194 -12.78 -4.35 -18.97
C LEU A 194 -13.37 -3.31 -19.93
N ARG A 195 -13.82 -2.18 -19.40
CA ARG A 195 -14.30 -1.06 -20.19
C ARG A 195 -13.23 0.01 -20.36
N GLY A 196 -12.51 -0.06 -21.48
CA GLY A 196 -11.49 0.94 -21.83
C GLY A 196 -10.25 0.91 -20.93
N LYS A 197 -9.49 2.00 -20.92
CA LYS A 197 -8.28 2.14 -20.13
C LYS A 197 -8.62 2.26 -18.65
N ILE A 198 -8.05 1.38 -17.84
CA ILE A 198 -8.19 1.44 -16.39
C ILE A 198 -7.30 2.53 -15.79
N LEU A 199 -7.60 2.88 -14.55
CA LEU A 199 -6.83 3.86 -13.78
C LEU A 199 -5.39 3.39 -13.57
N ASN A 200 -4.42 4.31 -13.70
CA ASN A 200 -3.04 4.05 -13.33
C ASN A 200 -2.88 4.09 -11.80
N THR A 201 -2.71 2.93 -11.20
CA THR A 201 -2.67 2.77 -9.73
C THR A 201 -1.38 3.29 -9.11
N GLU A 202 -0.29 3.39 -9.87
CA GLU A 202 0.97 4.01 -9.42
C GLU A 202 0.85 5.52 -9.18
N LYS A 203 -0.03 6.18 -9.94
CA LYS A 203 -0.21 7.64 -9.89
C LYS A 203 -1.42 8.07 -9.06
N THR A 204 -2.10 7.12 -8.40
CA THR A 204 -3.40 7.37 -7.77
C THR A 204 -3.37 6.99 -6.30
N SER A 205 -4.01 7.80 -5.46
CA SER A 205 -4.14 7.53 -4.04
C SER A 205 -5.04 6.31 -3.74
N GLY A 206 -4.75 5.57 -2.66
CA GLY A 206 -5.51 4.38 -2.28
C GLY A 206 -7.04 4.56 -2.25
N PRO A 207 -7.60 5.65 -1.68
CA PRO A 207 -9.04 5.89 -1.68
C PRO A 207 -9.67 6.07 -3.06
N GLU A 208 -8.94 6.62 -4.03
CA GLU A 208 -9.42 6.81 -5.40
C GLU A 208 -9.39 5.50 -6.19
N ILE A 209 -8.43 4.62 -5.91
CA ILE A 209 -8.36 3.26 -6.47
C ILE A 209 -9.68 2.52 -6.20
N PHE A 210 -10.19 2.58 -4.97
CA PHE A 210 -11.43 1.91 -4.58
C PHE A 210 -12.70 2.57 -5.14
N LYS A 211 -12.65 3.84 -5.53
CA LYS A 211 -13.78 4.51 -6.22
C LYS A 211 -13.88 4.10 -7.68
N ASN A 212 -12.78 3.64 -8.28
CA ASN A 212 -12.78 3.17 -9.65
C ASN A 212 -13.50 1.82 -9.77
N GLU A 213 -14.57 1.78 -10.56
CA GLU A 213 -15.43 0.61 -10.69
C GLU A 213 -14.71 -0.59 -11.29
N GLU A 214 -13.83 -0.39 -12.29
CA GLU A 214 -13.10 -1.46 -12.95
C GLU A 214 -12.08 -2.11 -12.01
N ILE A 215 -11.30 -1.28 -11.28
CA ILE A 215 -10.34 -1.77 -10.29
C ILE A 215 -11.05 -2.47 -9.13
N SER A 216 -12.10 -1.87 -8.60
CA SER A 216 -12.91 -2.48 -7.52
C SER A 216 -13.49 -3.83 -7.95
N THR A 217 -13.93 -3.94 -9.21
CA THR A 217 -14.42 -5.19 -9.77
C THR A 217 -13.33 -6.25 -9.88
N MET A 218 -12.11 -5.87 -10.33
CA MET A 218 -10.97 -6.80 -10.40
C MET A 218 -10.57 -7.30 -9.01
N ILE A 219 -10.44 -6.42 -8.00
CA ILE A 219 -10.15 -6.80 -6.61
C ILE A 219 -11.15 -7.85 -6.12
N ASN A 220 -12.44 -7.58 -6.30
CA ASN A 220 -13.51 -8.47 -5.86
C ASN A 220 -13.53 -9.80 -6.63
N CYS A 221 -13.22 -9.79 -7.94
CA CYS A 221 -13.16 -11.00 -8.75
C CYS A 221 -11.98 -11.89 -8.34
N ILE A 222 -10.79 -11.32 -8.22
CA ILE A 222 -9.56 -12.04 -7.87
C ILE A 222 -9.67 -12.59 -6.44
N GLY A 223 -10.24 -11.81 -5.51
CA GLY A 223 -10.54 -12.24 -4.14
C GLY A 223 -9.38 -12.16 -3.16
N ALA A 224 -8.15 -11.93 -3.61
CA ALA A 224 -6.95 -11.91 -2.78
C ALA A 224 -6.79 -10.65 -1.90
N GLY A 225 -7.71 -9.67 -2.00
CA GLY A 225 -7.57 -8.40 -1.31
C GLY A 225 -6.63 -7.42 -2.03
N TYR A 226 -6.20 -6.35 -1.33
CA TYR A 226 -5.31 -5.33 -1.87
C TYR A 226 -4.46 -4.70 -0.76
N GLY A 227 -3.19 -4.39 -1.05
CA GLY A 227 -2.26 -3.74 -0.13
C GLY A 227 -1.98 -4.58 1.11
N GLN A 228 -2.20 -4.05 2.30
CA GLN A 228 -1.93 -4.75 3.56
C GLN A 228 -2.88 -5.93 3.83
N ASP A 229 -4.03 -5.96 3.17
CA ASP A 229 -5.02 -7.05 3.29
C ASP A 229 -4.85 -8.11 2.20
N PHE A 230 -3.77 -8.03 1.40
CA PHE A 230 -3.50 -8.99 0.34
C PHE A 230 -3.05 -10.33 0.95
N ASP A 231 -3.82 -11.39 0.65
CA ASP A 231 -3.43 -12.78 0.96
C ASP A 231 -3.64 -13.67 -0.26
N VAL A 232 -2.55 -14.23 -0.76
CA VAL A 232 -2.56 -15.16 -1.92
C VAL A 232 -3.44 -16.37 -1.68
N LYS A 233 -3.66 -16.78 -0.41
CA LYS A 233 -4.50 -17.93 -0.07
C LYS A 233 -5.98 -17.72 -0.38
N ASP A 234 -6.40 -16.46 -0.42
CA ASP A 234 -7.79 -16.07 -0.70
C ASP A 234 -8.09 -15.92 -2.19
N ILE A 235 -7.12 -16.17 -3.06
CA ILE A 235 -7.28 -16.03 -4.51
C ILE A 235 -8.32 -17.01 -5.06
N ASN A 236 -9.23 -16.55 -5.91
CA ASN A 236 -10.31 -17.34 -6.49
C ASN A 236 -9.91 -18.11 -7.77
N TYR A 237 -8.72 -17.86 -8.31
CA TYR A 237 -8.26 -18.40 -9.58
C TYR A 237 -6.81 -18.89 -9.50
N ASP A 238 -6.51 -19.99 -10.17
CA ASP A 238 -5.15 -20.52 -10.34
C ASP A 238 -4.34 -19.66 -11.30
N LYS A 239 -5.02 -19.13 -12.33
CA LYS A 239 -4.42 -18.29 -13.35
C LYS A 239 -5.30 -17.07 -13.65
N VAL A 240 -4.64 -15.92 -13.85
CA VAL A 240 -5.24 -14.71 -14.41
C VAL A 240 -4.58 -14.45 -15.76
N ILE A 241 -5.38 -14.46 -16.82
CA ILE A 241 -4.92 -14.34 -18.20
C ILE A 241 -5.43 -13.02 -18.76
N ILE A 242 -4.51 -12.13 -19.17
CA ILE A 242 -4.86 -10.84 -19.77
C ILE A 242 -4.88 -11.02 -21.28
N MET A 243 -6.04 -10.74 -21.87
CA MET A 243 -6.30 -10.79 -23.33
C MET A 243 -6.69 -9.41 -23.83
N THR A 244 -5.74 -8.69 -24.36
CA THR A 244 -5.93 -7.38 -25.00
C THR A 244 -5.61 -7.50 -26.48
N ASP A 245 -6.08 -6.54 -27.27
CA ASP A 245 -5.77 -6.45 -28.69
C ASP A 245 -4.24 -6.24 -28.90
N ALA A 246 -3.75 -6.67 -30.06
CA ALA A 246 -2.32 -6.59 -30.41
C ALA A 246 -1.96 -5.21 -30.99
N ASP A 247 -2.43 -4.14 -30.38
CA ASP A 247 -2.16 -2.75 -30.75
C ASP A 247 -1.61 -1.95 -29.55
N ASP A 248 -1.30 -0.67 -29.77
CA ASP A 248 -0.73 0.20 -28.74
C ASP A 248 -1.67 0.42 -27.55
N ASP A 249 -2.97 0.48 -27.79
CA ASP A 249 -3.99 0.65 -26.75
C ASP A 249 -4.11 -0.62 -25.91
N GLY A 250 -4.16 -1.78 -26.54
CA GLY A 250 -4.18 -3.08 -25.85
C GLY A 250 -2.88 -3.33 -25.04
N MET A 251 -1.72 -2.94 -25.57
CA MET A 251 -0.46 -3.00 -24.83
C MET A 251 -0.48 -2.08 -23.60
N HIS A 252 -1.06 -0.88 -23.74
CA HIS A 252 -1.21 0.05 -22.61
C HIS A 252 -2.15 -0.49 -21.53
N ILE A 253 -3.31 -1.05 -21.92
CA ILE A 253 -4.26 -1.69 -21.00
C ILE A 253 -3.60 -2.84 -20.25
N ARG A 254 -2.84 -3.69 -20.95
CA ARG A 254 -2.07 -4.79 -20.36
C ARG A 254 -1.07 -4.29 -19.33
N MET A 255 -0.34 -3.22 -19.65
CA MET A 255 0.61 -2.61 -18.72
C MET A 255 -0.10 -2.09 -17.46
N LEU A 256 -1.24 -1.40 -17.61
CA LEU A 256 -2.01 -0.88 -16.49
C LEU A 256 -2.55 -1.99 -15.58
N VAL A 257 -3.01 -3.11 -16.16
CA VAL A 257 -3.47 -4.29 -15.38
C VAL A 257 -2.31 -4.96 -14.64
N LEU A 258 -1.12 -5.01 -15.25
CA LEU A 258 0.07 -5.58 -14.59
C LEU A 258 0.67 -4.65 -13.52
N THR A 259 0.44 -3.35 -13.64
CA THR A 259 0.86 -2.36 -12.63
C THR A 259 -0.03 -2.41 -11.39
N PHE A 260 -1.31 -2.75 -11.56
CA PHE A 260 -2.26 -3.00 -10.46
C PHE A 260 -1.96 -4.31 -9.75
#